data_4734f7bd68ea4a39d7a9ac15be5282a7
#
_entry.id   4734f7bd68ea4a39d7a9ac15be5282a7
#
_cell.length_a   1.000
_cell.length_b   1.000
_cell.length_c   1.000
_cell.angle_alpha   90.00
_cell.angle_beta   90.00
_cell.angle_gamma   90.00
#
_symmetry.space_group_name_H-M   'P 1'
#
loop_
_entity.id
_entity.type
_entity.pdbx_description
1 polymer ?
#
loop_
_entity_poly.entity_id
_entity_poly.type
_entity_poly.pdbx_seq_one_letter_code
_entity_poly.pdbx_strand_id
1 'polypeptide(L)'
;MGKKWIYVNEDNDSARYVLGYSGDNPLICVGINPSTARPDDFDNTMKSVERIALNNGYDSFIMLNVYPIRSTVFENLSKEENEYYRRRNKEEIKKCI
;
A
#
# COMPACT_ATOMS: atom_id res chain seq x y z
N MET A 1 21.46 4.46 7.06
CA MET A 1 20.28 4.76 7.87
C MET A 1 19.06 4.10 7.30
N GLY A 2 18.16 3.66 8.17
CA GLY A 2 16.96 2.94 7.74
C GLY A 2 15.93 3.82 7.08
N LYS A 3 15.04 3.19 6.32
CA LYS A 3 13.90 3.85 5.73
C LYS A 3 12.86 4.18 6.80
N LYS A 4 12.18 5.30 6.64
CA LYS A 4 11.05 5.64 7.52
C LYS A 4 9.78 5.05 6.91
N TRP A 5 9.46 3.85 7.29
CA TRP A 5 8.35 3.10 6.74
C TRP A 5 7.01 3.76 7.04
N ILE A 6 6.14 3.75 6.03
CA ILE A 6 4.72 4.09 6.16
C ILE A 6 3.98 2.80 5.87
N TYR A 7 3.30 2.27 6.87
CA TYR A 7 2.58 1.00 6.72
C TYR A 7 1.27 1.09 7.49
N VAL A 8 0.18 1.27 6.75
CA VAL A 8 -1.15 1.36 7.33
C VAL A 8 -1.90 0.09 6.95
N ASN A 9 -2.18 -0.73 7.94
CA ASN A 9 -2.81 -2.04 7.77
C ASN A 9 -3.79 -2.28 8.89
N GLU A 10 -4.55 -3.37 8.78
CA GLU A 10 -5.59 -3.70 9.73
C GLU A 10 -5.86 -5.21 9.73
N ASP A 11 -6.38 -5.74 10.83
CA ASP A 11 -6.85 -7.12 10.95
C ASP A 11 -5.81 -8.16 10.56
N ASN A 12 -4.68 -8.16 11.28
CA ASN A 12 -3.57 -9.10 11.06
C ASN A 12 -3.08 -9.10 9.62
N ASP A 13 -2.95 -7.91 9.03
CA ASP A 13 -2.51 -7.74 7.64
C ASP A 13 -3.49 -8.22 6.58
N SER A 14 -4.74 -8.47 6.93
CA SER A 14 -5.76 -8.80 5.93
C SER A 14 -6.03 -7.62 5.00
N ALA A 15 -5.93 -6.41 5.53
CA ALA A 15 -6.07 -5.18 4.77
C ALA A 15 -4.76 -4.40 4.81
N ARG A 16 -4.34 -3.88 3.65
CA ARG A 16 -3.19 -3.00 3.54
C ARG A 16 -3.62 -1.76 2.77
N TYR A 17 -3.61 -0.62 3.44
CA TYR A 17 -4.05 0.64 2.84
C TYR A 17 -2.89 1.39 2.20
N VAL A 18 -1.76 1.46 2.90
CA VAL A 18 -0.59 2.21 2.44
C VAL A 18 0.67 1.41 2.75
N LEU A 19 1.57 1.32 1.79
CA LEU A 19 2.91 0.77 2.01
C LEU A 19 3.92 1.58 1.24
N GLY A 20 4.93 2.07 1.93
CA GLY A 20 6.00 2.83 1.32
C GLY A 20 6.94 3.37 2.37
N TYR A 21 7.70 4.37 2.01
CA TYR A 21 8.53 5.08 2.97
C TYR A 21 8.61 6.55 2.61
N SER A 22 8.82 7.39 3.63
CA SER A 22 8.78 8.82 3.47
C SER A 22 10.08 9.36 2.84
N GLY A 23 9.97 10.49 2.19
CA GLY A 23 11.08 11.22 1.59
C GLY A 23 10.62 12.59 1.16
N ASP A 24 11.55 13.35 0.58
CA ASP A 24 11.25 14.70 0.15
C ASP A 24 10.50 14.75 -1.18
N ASN A 25 10.64 13.71 -1.98
CA ASN A 25 10.05 13.65 -3.32
C ASN A 25 9.53 12.24 -3.63
N PRO A 26 8.44 11.81 -3.00
CA PRO A 26 7.93 10.46 -3.20
C PRO A 26 7.12 10.32 -4.50
N LEU A 27 7.25 9.15 -5.12
CA LEU A 27 6.36 8.76 -6.21
C LEU A 27 5.15 8.07 -5.60
N ILE A 28 3.95 8.51 -5.96
CA ILE A 28 2.71 7.87 -5.50
C ILE A 28 2.22 6.94 -6.59
N CYS A 29 2.06 5.67 -6.25
CA CYS A 29 1.60 4.63 -7.17
C CYS A 29 0.30 4.02 -6.67
N VAL A 30 -0.56 3.62 -7.60
CA VAL A 30 -1.84 2.99 -7.25
C VAL A 30 -1.93 1.63 -7.92
N GLY A 31 -2.02 0.58 -7.11
CA GLY A 31 -2.26 -0.77 -7.59
C GLY A 31 -3.73 -1.15 -7.49
N ILE A 32 -4.05 -2.38 -7.87
CA ILE A 32 -5.44 -2.87 -7.83
C ILE A 32 -5.78 -3.32 -6.41
N ASN A 33 -5.00 -4.25 -5.86
CA ASN A 33 -5.15 -4.72 -4.48
C ASN A 33 -3.81 -5.21 -3.97
N PRO A 34 -3.61 -5.25 -2.63
CA PRO A 34 -2.34 -5.69 -2.08
C PRO A 34 -2.12 -7.18 -2.28
N SER A 35 -0.86 -7.55 -2.43
CA SER A 35 -0.41 -8.92 -2.51
C SER A 35 0.23 -9.31 -1.16
N THR A 36 1.46 -9.80 -1.16
CA THR A 36 2.12 -10.27 0.06
C THR A 36 3.12 -9.28 0.66
N ALA A 37 3.42 -8.18 -0.04
CA ALA A 37 4.47 -7.26 0.36
C ALA A 37 4.20 -6.61 1.72
N ARG A 38 5.28 -6.43 2.49
CA ARG A 38 5.31 -5.77 3.79
C ARG A 38 6.57 -4.91 3.86
N PRO A 39 6.70 -4.03 4.86
CA PRO A 39 7.94 -3.28 5.03
C PRO A 39 9.14 -4.22 5.12
N ASP A 40 10.18 -3.90 4.37
CA ASP A 40 11.43 -4.67 4.32
C ASP A 40 11.25 -6.11 3.81
N ASP A 41 10.13 -6.40 3.16
CA ASP A 41 9.82 -7.72 2.61
C ASP A 41 8.95 -7.54 1.36
N PHE A 42 9.55 -6.96 0.32
CA PHE A 42 8.83 -6.63 -0.91
C PHE A 42 8.68 -7.82 -1.82
N ASP A 43 7.52 -7.91 -2.47
CA ASP A 43 7.32 -8.80 -3.60
C ASP A 43 7.93 -8.17 -4.87
N ASN A 44 7.86 -8.89 -5.99
CA ASN A 44 8.47 -8.43 -7.25
C ASN A 44 7.87 -7.13 -7.75
N THR A 45 6.56 -6.94 -7.57
CA THR A 45 5.87 -5.71 -7.98
C THR A 45 6.42 -4.50 -7.22
N MET A 46 6.54 -4.63 -5.90
CA MET A 46 7.04 -3.54 -5.06
C MET A 46 8.51 -3.23 -5.34
N LYS A 47 9.32 -4.26 -5.60
CA LYS A 47 10.72 -4.07 -5.99
C LYS A 47 10.83 -3.30 -7.31
N SER A 48 9.96 -3.61 -8.26
CA SER A 48 9.92 -2.91 -9.55
C SER A 48 9.51 -1.45 -9.39
N VAL A 49 8.49 -1.19 -8.56
CA VAL A 49 8.03 0.18 -8.30
C VAL A 49 9.15 1.01 -7.66
N GLU A 50 9.83 0.45 -6.67
CA GLU A 50 10.95 1.13 -6.02
C GLU A 50 12.06 1.46 -7.01
N ARG A 51 12.44 0.51 -7.85
CA ARG A 51 13.47 0.71 -8.87
C ARG A 51 13.08 1.82 -9.83
N ILE A 52 11.83 1.81 -10.31
CA ILE A 52 11.34 2.82 -11.25
C ILE A 52 11.36 4.21 -10.58
N ALA A 53 10.91 4.29 -9.35
CA ALA A 53 10.92 5.57 -8.62
C ALA A 53 12.34 6.12 -8.52
N LEU A 54 13.28 5.33 -8.01
CA LEU A 54 14.64 5.78 -7.80
C LEU A 54 15.36 6.11 -9.11
N ASN A 55 15.08 5.38 -10.19
CA ASN A 55 15.67 5.64 -11.49
C ASN A 55 15.10 6.86 -12.21
N ASN A 56 14.00 7.41 -11.73
CA ASN A 56 13.34 8.56 -12.34
C ASN A 56 13.36 9.82 -11.48
N GLY A 57 14.29 9.89 -10.53
CA GLY A 57 14.53 11.10 -9.76
C GLY A 57 13.71 11.23 -8.49
N TYR A 58 12.94 10.22 -8.12
CA TYR A 58 12.23 10.22 -6.86
C TYR A 58 13.12 9.59 -5.78
N ASP A 59 12.97 10.02 -4.54
CA ASP A 59 13.78 9.51 -3.43
C ASP A 59 13.06 8.44 -2.60
N SER A 60 11.78 8.22 -2.89
CA SER A 60 10.94 7.32 -2.12
C SER A 60 9.69 7.03 -2.92
N PHE A 61 8.82 6.17 -2.37
CA PHE A 61 7.54 5.92 -3.00
C PHE A 61 6.48 5.52 -1.97
N ILE A 62 5.23 5.72 -2.35
CA ILE A 62 4.07 5.35 -1.53
C ILE A 62 3.12 4.56 -2.43
N MET A 63 2.81 3.33 -2.02
CA MET A 63 1.91 2.45 -2.76
C MET A 63 0.52 2.45 -2.12
N LEU A 64 -0.46 2.85 -2.92
CA LEU A 64 -1.87 2.82 -2.56
C LEU A 64 -2.54 1.73 -3.39
N ASN A 65 -3.79 1.39 -3.07
CA ASN A 65 -4.55 0.40 -3.83
C ASN A 65 -5.99 0.86 -4.03
N VAL A 66 -6.58 0.46 -5.15
CA VAL A 66 -8.00 0.70 -5.39
C VAL A 66 -8.84 -0.07 -4.37
N TYR A 67 -8.42 -1.28 -4.02
CA TYR A 67 -9.08 -2.12 -3.03
C TYR A 67 -8.07 -2.58 -1.99
N PRO A 68 -8.34 -2.42 -0.69
CA PRO A 68 -7.32 -2.64 0.34
C PRO A 68 -7.14 -4.09 0.80
N ILE A 69 -8.09 -4.98 0.50
CA ILE A 69 -8.06 -6.33 1.02
C ILE A 69 -7.14 -7.22 0.17
N ARG A 70 -6.30 -8.00 0.84
CA ARG A 70 -5.44 -8.97 0.15
C ARG A 70 -6.30 -10.02 -0.52
N SER A 71 -5.90 -10.48 -1.71
CA SER A 71 -6.67 -11.40 -2.53
C SER A 71 -6.98 -12.74 -1.83
N THR A 72 -6.17 -13.11 -0.86
CA THR A 72 -6.36 -14.37 -0.13
C THR A 72 -7.52 -14.34 0.87
N VAL A 73 -8.10 -13.18 1.16
CA VAL A 73 -9.12 -13.02 2.19
C VAL A 73 -10.44 -12.47 1.69
N PHE A 74 -10.47 -11.76 0.55
CA PHE A 74 -11.66 -10.99 0.20
C PHE A 74 -12.91 -11.86 -0.07
N GLU A 75 -12.74 -13.11 -0.48
CA GLU A 75 -13.87 -14.01 -0.77
C GLU A 75 -14.70 -14.37 0.47
N ASN A 76 -14.12 -14.23 1.64
CA ASN A 76 -14.75 -14.59 2.90
C ASN A 76 -15.37 -13.41 3.65
N LEU A 77 -15.38 -12.24 3.03
CA LEU A 77 -15.85 -11.03 3.70
C LEU A 77 -17.34 -10.79 3.45
N SER A 78 -18.04 -10.32 4.49
CA SER A 78 -19.41 -9.88 4.36
C SER A 78 -19.47 -8.54 3.60
N LYS A 79 -20.68 -8.16 3.17
CA LYS A 79 -20.88 -6.90 2.49
C LYS A 79 -20.50 -5.71 3.38
N GLU A 80 -20.87 -5.78 4.66
CA GLU A 80 -20.56 -4.73 5.64
C GLU A 80 -19.06 -4.62 5.87
N GLU A 81 -18.36 -5.72 5.95
CA GLU A 81 -16.91 -5.73 6.08
C GLU A 81 -16.24 -5.08 4.86
N ASN A 82 -16.70 -5.41 3.67
CA ASN A 82 -16.18 -4.81 2.44
C ASN A 82 -16.39 -3.30 2.41
N GLU A 83 -17.55 -2.83 2.81
CA GLU A 83 -17.85 -1.40 2.85
C GLU A 83 -16.99 -0.66 3.87
N TYR A 84 -16.74 -1.27 5.02
CA TYR A 84 -15.86 -0.72 6.04
C TYR A 84 -14.44 -0.51 5.47
N TYR A 85 -13.86 -1.53 4.86
CA TYR A 85 -12.51 -1.45 4.34
C TYR A 85 -12.40 -0.44 3.20
N ARG A 86 -13.39 -0.38 2.32
CA ARG A 86 -13.41 0.61 1.24
C ARG A 86 -13.42 2.03 1.78
N ARG A 87 -14.20 2.29 2.81
CA ARG A 87 -14.27 3.61 3.43
C ARG A 87 -12.95 3.98 4.07
N ARG A 88 -12.36 3.06 4.81
CA ARG A 88 -11.04 3.26 5.42
C ARG A 88 -9.99 3.54 4.35
N ASN A 89 -10.04 2.82 3.25
CA ASN A 89 -9.10 3.01 2.16
C ASN A 89 -9.19 4.42 1.57
N LYS A 90 -10.40 4.90 1.36
CA LYS A 90 -10.60 6.27 0.86
C LYS A 90 -10.01 7.32 1.79
N GLU A 91 -10.18 7.11 3.10
CA GLU A 91 -9.62 8.02 4.10
C GLU A 91 -8.10 8.06 4.02
N GLU A 92 -7.46 6.90 3.90
CA GLU A 92 -6.01 6.82 3.83
C GLU A 92 -5.47 7.41 2.53
N ILE A 93 -6.16 7.19 1.40
CA ILE A 93 -5.77 7.78 0.13
C ILE A 93 -5.80 9.31 0.22
N LYS A 94 -6.85 9.86 0.82
CA LYS A 94 -6.97 11.32 1.00
C LYS A 94 -5.83 11.91 1.81
N LYS A 95 -5.33 11.17 2.80
CA LYS A 95 -4.20 11.64 3.61
C LYS A 95 -2.89 11.69 2.83
N CYS A 96 -2.75 10.88 1.78
CA CYS A 96 -1.53 10.79 1.00
C CYS A 96 -1.50 11.76 -0.19
N ILE A 97 -2.64 12.24 -0.60
CA ILE A 97 -2.79 13.14 -1.76
C ILE A 97 -3.12 14.60 -1.34
#